data_e64f67523ded086d79f522e6fc4cdaf9
#
_entry.id   e64f67523ded086d79f522e6fc4cdaf9
#
_cell.length_a   1.000
_cell.length_b   1.000
_cell.length_c   1.000
_cell.angle_alpha   90.00
_cell.angle_beta   90.00
_cell.angle_gamma   90.00
#
_symmetry.space_group_name_H-M   'P 1'
#
loop_
_entity.id
_entity.type
_entity.pdbx_description
1 polymer ?
#
loop_
_entity_poly.entity_id
_entity_poly.type
_entity_poly.pdbx_seq_one_letter_code
_entity_poly.pdbx_strand_id
1 'polypeptide(L)'
;SRVFGQMLSEKAISQKAEQKDHYTDYNKLAVVSSMIRRADDGEKHATLLKAAMLCGGYVAVGRMEEEEAIHVLEREILKRDVDSIETARNTIRDGLEKGKTMPIREVLENENAVKMEMMINDGDMSFISSDDEDYRWIQDYIDGKLILGLSTGCTKLDEHFLFKRDFNIINGISNIGKSTFTMYMIVSSAVRHNWRWIVYSAENRTAAVKMKLIQFATNVPVKELRPHELKIAYQWVNDHFTIISNKNLYSYTDLMIFAEKLIRQGNYDGFFIDPYNSLSIRMSHGSALSTHDYHYEAASEFLKFTQAHNMALWLSTHAVTEAQRRKGDDGLPQAPYAEDTEGGGKFVNKSDNFLTFHRKIQHSEYDMRRTIEVHVRKIRETESGGEPTSLDYPVLFEMNKFNTGFVNKFSSKPMFTSILKVEAVQKIPFESLASTADPAIFA
;
A
#
# COMPACT_ATOMS: atom_id res chain seq x y z
N SER A 1 5.91 42.98 14.24
CA SER A 1 6.89 42.97 13.10
C SER A 1 7.19 41.54 12.55
N ARG A 2 7.06 40.46 13.33
CA ARG A 2 7.25 39.08 12.85
C ARG A 2 6.11 38.59 11.92
N VAL A 3 4.87 38.98 12.19
CA VAL A 3 3.69 38.58 11.38
C VAL A 3 3.72 39.23 9.98
N PHE A 4 4.21 40.43 9.87
CA PHE A 4 4.35 41.13 8.59
C PHE A 4 5.48 40.54 7.72
N GLY A 5 6.53 40.05 8.30
CA GLY A 5 7.62 39.35 7.61
C GLY A 5 7.17 38.00 7.01
N GLN A 6 6.33 37.23 7.74
CA GLN A 6 5.76 35.97 7.24
C GLN A 6 4.77 36.20 6.07
N MET A 7 3.88 37.18 6.17
CA MET A 7 2.95 37.49 5.08
C MET A 7 3.66 37.96 3.79
N LEU A 8 4.80 38.68 3.91
CA LEU A 8 5.58 39.11 2.73
C LEU A 8 6.36 37.93 2.12
N SER A 9 6.83 36.94 2.95
CA SER A 9 7.48 35.74 2.45
C SER A 9 6.50 34.80 1.76
N GLU A 10 5.31 34.61 2.30
CA GLU A 10 4.25 33.79 1.67
C GLU A 10 3.75 34.40 0.35
N LYS A 11 3.62 35.74 0.26
CA LYS A 11 3.28 36.40 -0.97
C LYS A 11 4.37 36.35 -2.03
N ALA A 12 5.64 36.44 -1.63
CA ALA A 12 6.79 36.30 -2.53
C ALA A 12 6.96 34.85 -3.03
N ILE A 13 6.67 33.84 -2.17
CA ILE A 13 6.67 32.43 -2.52
C ILE A 13 5.52 32.11 -3.48
N SER A 14 4.32 32.63 -3.21
CA SER A 14 3.16 32.48 -4.11
C SER A 14 3.39 33.13 -5.48
N GLN A 15 3.94 34.33 -5.54
CA GLN A 15 4.25 35.01 -6.81
C GLN A 15 5.40 34.33 -7.60
N LYS A 16 6.40 33.74 -6.92
CA LYS A 16 7.45 32.94 -7.58
C LYS A 16 6.92 31.60 -8.09
N ALA A 17 6.01 30.95 -7.34
CA ALA A 17 5.36 29.72 -7.78
C ALA A 17 4.47 29.97 -9.01
N GLU A 18 3.66 31.04 -9.01
CA GLU A 18 2.84 31.43 -10.17
C GLU A 18 3.70 31.75 -11.42
N GLN A 19 4.83 32.44 -11.27
CA GLN A 19 5.73 32.71 -12.40
C GLN A 19 6.42 31.45 -12.96
N LYS A 20 6.76 30.46 -12.13
CA LYS A 20 7.35 29.17 -12.56
C LYS A 20 6.33 28.26 -13.23
N ASP A 21 5.10 28.23 -12.74
CA ASP A 21 4.02 27.47 -13.35
C ASP A 21 3.70 27.98 -14.76
N HIS A 22 3.70 29.30 -14.95
CA HIS A 22 3.50 29.93 -16.28
C HIS A 22 4.63 29.59 -17.27
N TYR A 23 5.89 29.48 -16.83
CA TYR A 23 7.02 29.08 -17.67
C TYR A 23 6.93 27.59 -18.09
N THR A 24 6.48 26.72 -17.20
CA THR A 24 6.28 25.30 -17.48
C THR A 24 5.17 25.09 -18.50
N ASP A 25 4.06 25.81 -18.39
CA ASP A 25 2.93 25.78 -19.31
C ASP A 25 3.31 26.27 -20.72
N TYR A 26 4.15 27.31 -20.81
CA TYR A 26 4.67 27.79 -22.07
C TYR A 26 5.52 26.75 -22.83
N ASN A 27 6.33 25.97 -22.13
CA ASN A 27 7.08 24.87 -22.75
C ASN A 27 6.15 23.76 -23.29
N LYS A 28 5.08 23.42 -22.61
CA LYS A 28 4.07 22.45 -23.05
C LYS A 28 3.34 22.97 -24.31
N LEU A 29 2.96 24.24 -24.33
CA LEU A 29 2.39 24.89 -25.52
C LEU A 29 3.37 24.90 -26.69
N ALA A 30 4.67 25.08 -26.45
CA ALA A 30 5.71 25.00 -27.48
C ALA A 30 5.82 23.59 -28.08
N VAL A 31 5.68 22.54 -27.26
CA VAL A 31 5.68 21.14 -27.73
C VAL A 31 4.49 20.88 -28.65
N VAL A 32 3.27 21.21 -28.25
CA VAL A 32 2.06 20.98 -29.08
C VAL A 32 2.09 21.85 -30.34
N SER A 33 2.61 23.08 -30.27
CA SER A 33 2.85 23.92 -31.45
C SER A 33 3.80 23.27 -32.44
N SER A 34 4.88 22.66 -31.93
CA SER A 34 5.86 21.93 -32.76
C SER A 34 5.26 20.68 -33.41
N MET A 35 4.38 19.96 -32.71
CA MET A 35 3.68 18.80 -33.27
C MET A 35 2.84 19.19 -34.49
N ILE A 36 2.03 20.26 -34.37
CA ILE A 36 1.17 20.73 -35.47
C ILE A 36 2.00 21.21 -36.64
N ARG A 37 3.10 21.95 -36.39
CA ARG A 37 3.98 22.44 -37.45
C ARG A 37 4.66 21.34 -38.25
N ARG A 38 4.99 20.21 -37.62
CA ARG A 38 5.72 19.09 -38.21
C ARG A 38 4.80 17.99 -38.78
N ALA A 39 3.49 18.11 -38.64
CA ALA A 39 2.53 17.12 -39.13
C ALA A 39 2.60 17.02 -40.66
N ASP A 40 2.59 15.82 -41.19
CA ASP A 40 2.49 15.57 -42.63
C ASP A 40 1.10 16.01 -43.16
N ASP A 41 1.02 16.33 -44.45
CA ASP A 41 -0.20 16.91 -45.02
C ASP A 41 -1.42 15.99 -44.91
N GLY A 42 -1.24 14.69 -44.92
CA GLY A 42 -2.32 13.70 -44.69
C GLY A 42 -2.69 13.46 -43.24
N GLU A 43 -1.89 13.96 -42.27
CA GLU A 43 -2.07 13.68 -40.83
C GLU A 43 -2.44 14.92 -40.00
N LYS A 44 -2.62 16.08 -40.64
CA LYS A 44 -2.89 17.36 -39.95
C LYS A 44 -4.05 17.28 -38.95
N HIS A 45 -5.17 16.68 -39.35
CA HIS A 45 -6.36 16.54 -38.51
C HIS A 45 -6.13 15.60 -37.31
N ALA A 46 -5.51 14.44 -37.54
CA ALA A 46 -5.20 13.48 -36.49
C ALA A 46 -4.17 14.03 -35.48
N THR A 47 -3.18 14.81 -35.95
CA THR A 47 -2.17 15.45 -35.11
C THR A 47 -2.77 16.59 -34.31
N LEU A 48 -3.67 17.39 -34.89
CA LEU A 48 -4.40 18.44 -34.19
C LEU A 48 -5.26 17.87 -33.04
N LEU A 49 -5.97 16.75 -33.31
CA LEU A 49 -6.75 16.07 -32.27
C LEU A 49 -5.85 15.59 -31.12
N LYS A 50 -4.71 14.96 -31.43
CA LYS A 50 -3.75 14.53 -30.41
C LYS A 50 -3.19 15.71 -29.59
N ALA A 51 -2.84 16.81 -30.26
CA ALA A 51 -2.35 18.02 -29.60
C ALA A 51 -3.41 18.62 -28.68
N ALA A 52 -4.66 18.69 -29.12
CA ALA A 52 -5.77 19.17 -28.31
C ALA A 52 -6.07 18.26 -27.10
N MET A 53 -5.98 16.94 -27.28
CA MET A 53 -6.11 15.97 -26.14
C MET A 53 -5.01 16.14 -25.10
N LEU A 54 -3.76 16.39 -25.52
CA LEU A 54 -2.66 16.69 -24.61
C LEU A 54 -2.94 17.98 -23.80
N CYS A 55 -3.36 19.06 -24.49
CA CYS A 55 -3.75 20.31 -23.81
C CYS A 55 -4.89 20.06 -22.81
N GLY A 56 -5.94 19.32 -23.20
CA GLY A 56 -7.04 18.98 -22.31
C GLY A 56 -6.60 18.25 -21.05
N GLY A 57 -5.64 17.33 -21.16
CA GLY A 57 -5.05 16.64 -20.01
C GLY A 57 -4.29 17.57 -19.05
N TYR A 58 -3.62 18.61 -19.56
CA TYR A 58 -2.97 19.64 -18.75
C TYR A 58 -3.99 20.63 -18.13
N VAL A 59 -5.05 20.97 -18.86
CA VAL A 59 -6.16 21.81 -18.34
C VAL A 59 -6.85 21.09 -17.16
N ALA A 60 -7.09 19.80 -17.26
CA ALA A 60 -7.74 19.01 -16.21
C ALA A 60 -6.98 19.00 -14.87
N VAL A 61 -5.68 19.23 -14.88
CA VAL A 61 -4.83 19.33 -13.69
C VAL A 61 -4.46 20.75 -13.30
N GLY A 62 -5.09 21.75 -13.94
CA GLY A 62 -4.87 23.18 -13.63
C GLY A 62 -3.50 23.72 -14.06
N ARG A 63 -2.83 23.05 -15.02
CA ARG A 63 -1.50 23.41 -15.51
C ARG A 63 -1.51 24.14 -16.86
N MET A 64 -2.68 24.40 -17.40
CA MET A 64 -2.87 25.14 -18.65
C MET A 64 -4.25 25.77 -18.64
N GLU A 65 -4.33 27.05 -19.02
CA GLU A 65 -5.59 27.73 -19.24
C GLU A 65 -6.20 27.26 -20.56
N GLU A 66 -7.49 26.92 -20.54
CA GLU A 66 -8.18 26.38 -21.73
C GLU A 66 -8.21 27.34 -22.89
N GLU A 67 -8.48 28.66 -22.62
CA GLU A 67 -8.51 29.70 -23.62
C GLU A 67 -7.14 29.87 -24.30
N GLU A 68 -6.05 29.77 -23.53
CA GLU A 68 -4.69 29.88 -24.05
C GLU A 68 -4.35 28.66 -24.94
N ALA A 69 -4.76 27.47 -24.53
CA ALA A 69 -4.61 26.27 -25.34
C ALA A 69 -5.34 26.39 -26.68
N ILE A 70 -6.60 26.79 -26.65
CA ILE A 70 -7.40 27.00 -27.87
C ILE A 70 -6.72 28.02 -28.78
N HIS A 71 -6.31 29.15 -28.25
CA HIS A 71 -5.68 30.24 -29.03
C HIS A 71 -4.39 29.77 -29.72
N VAL A 72 -3.54 29.00 -29.01
CA VAL A 72 -2.29 28.49 -29.58
C VAL A 72 -2.56 27.43 -30.66
N LEU A 73 -3.48 26.48 -30.40
CA LEU A 73 -3.81 25.42 -31.35
C LEU A 73 -4.45 26.01 -32.64
N GLU A 74 -5.37 26.95 -32.50
CA GLU A 74 -5.96 27.66 -33.65
C GLU A 74 -4.89 28.42 -34.44
N ARG A 75 -4.02 29.18 -33.76
CA ARG A 75 -2.96 29.95 -34.41
C ARG A 75 -2.00 29.07 -35.19
N GLU A 76 -1.63 27.91 -34.67
CA GLU A 76 -0.68 27.02 -35.34
C GLU A 76 -1.31 26.25 -36.50
N ILE A 77 -2.58 25.84 -36.38
CA ILE A 77 -3.24 25.11 -37.48
C ILE A 77 -3.62 26.06 -38.62
N LEU A 78 -3.94 27.32 -38.35
CA LEU A 78 -4.25 28.32 -39.38
C LEU A 78 -3.02 28.73 -40.23
N LYS A 79 -1.81 28.41 -39.78
CA LYS A 79 -0.59 28.56 -40.58
C LYS A 79 -0.41 27.44 -41.59
N ARG A 80 -1.24 26.41 -41.51
CA ARG A 80 -1.24 25.27 -42.39
C ARG A 80 -2.43 25.36 -43.32
N ASP A 81 -2.29 24.83 -44.54
CA ASP A 81 -3.41 24.74 -45.47
C ASP A 81 -4.42 23.68 -44.94
N VAL A 82 -5.62 24.12 -44.55
CA VAL A 82 -6.69 23.29 -44.00
C VAL A 82 -7.97 23.46 -44.81
N ASP A 83 -8.64 22.35 -45.10
CA ASP A 83 -9.86 22.33 -45.93
C ASP A 83 -11.02 23.11 -45.31
N SER A 84 -11.12 23.14 -43.97
CA SER A 84 -12.16 23.83 -43.23
C SER A 84 -11.69 24.28 -41.85
N ILE A 85 -11.77 25.58 -41.60
CA ILE A 85 -11.45 26.18 -40.29
C ILE A 85 -12.48 25.72 -39.23
N GLU A 86 -13.74 25.58 -39.59
CA GLU A 86 -14.79 25.13 -38.69
C GLU A 86 -14.56 23.68 -38.22
N THR A 87 -14.14 22.82 -39.13
CA THR A 87 -13.75 21.41 -38.77
C THR A 87 -12.55 21.40 -37.85
N ALA A 88 -11.54 22.25 -38.07
CA ALA A 88 -10.37 22.34 -37.18
C ALA A 88 -10.77 22.82 -35.78
N ARG A 89 -11.64 23.80 -35.64
CA ARG A 89 -12.16 24.28 -34.35
C ARG A 89 -12.96 23.21 -33.60
N ASN A 90 -13.78 22.46 -34.29
CA ASN A 90 -14.52 21.35 -33.68
C ASN A 90 -13.55 20.25 -33.19
N THR A 91 -12.52 19.94 -33.98
CA THR A 91 -11.47 18.99 -33.58
C THR A 91 -10.71 19.44 -32.33
N ILE A 92 -10.41 20.74 -32.20
CA ILE A 92 -9.76 21.29 -31.01
C ILE A 92 -10.68 21.14 -29.80
N ARG A 93 -11.96 21.50 -29.92
CA ARG A 93 -12.92 21.38 -28.82
C ARG A 93 -13.11 19.93 -28.37
N ASP A 94 -13.35 19.02 -29.32
CA ASP A 94 -13.54 17.59 -29.04
C ASP A 94 -12.29 16.97 -28.42
N GLY A 95 -11.11 17.39 -28.89
CA GLY A 95 -9.83 16.95 -28.35
C GLY A 95 -9.62 17.43 -26.91
N LEU A 96 -9.89 18.70 -26.61
CA LEU A 96 -9.79 19.25 -25.26
C LEU A 96 -10.75 18.55 -24.31
N GLU A 97 -12.02 18.41 -24.67
CA GLU A 97 -13.01 17.72 -23.82
C GLU A 97 -12.59 16.26 -23.55
N LYS A 98 -12.15 15.54 -24.58
CA LYS A 98 -11.64 14.18 -24.40
C LYS A 98 -10.37 14.15 -23.56
N GLY A 99 -9.45 15.09 -23.73
CA GLY A 99 -8.24 15.23 -22.94
C GLY A 99 -8.52 15.50 -21.45
N LYS A 100 -9.51 16.34 -21.15
CA LYS A 100 -9.94 16.62 -19.75
C LYS A 100 -10.40 15.36 -19.01
N THR A 101 -10.93 14.36 -19.71
CA THR A 101 -11.26 13.07 -19.10
C THR A 101 -10.04 12.18 -18.80
N MET A 102 -8.85 12.59 -19.27
CA MET A 102 -7.59 11.86 -19.19
C MET A 102 -6.47 12.77 -18.66
N PRO A 103 -6.52 13.17 -17.37
CA PRO A 103 -5.55 14.10 -16.78
C PRO A 103 -4.12 13.54 -16.87
N ILE A 104 -3.18 14.36 -17.32
CA ILE A 104 -1.78 13.99 -17.52
C ILE A 104 -1.04 14.04 -16.19
N ARG A 105 -0.53 12.90 -15.72
CA ARG A 105 0.16 12.76 -14.43
C ARG A 105 1.67 13.08 -14.47
N GLU A 106 2.27 13.37 -15.62
CA GLU A 106 3.68 13.79 -15.76
C GLU A 106 4.05 15.01 -14.89
N VAL A 107 3.04 15.65 -14.36
CA VAL A 107 3.18 16.78 -13.43
C VAL A 107 3.95 16.40 -12.15
N LEU A 108 3.77 15.18 -11.64
CA LEU A 108 4.43 14.77 -10.38
C LEU A 108 5.94 14.53 -10.53
N GLU A 109 6.38 13.98 -11.65
CA GLU A 109 7.82 13.80 -11.91
C GLU A 109 8.52 15.15 -12.13
N ASN A 110 7.89 16.07 -12.86
CA ASN A 110 8.41 17.42 -13.05
C ASN A 110 8.36 18.24 -11.74
N GLU A 111 7.34 18.10 -10.90
CA GLU A 111 7.29 18.76 -9.59
C GLU A 111 8.41 18.26 -8.67
N ASN A 112 8.70 16.98 -8.66
CA ASN A 112 9.81 16.43 -7.90
C ASN A 112 11.16 16.88 -8.48
N ALA A 113 11.33 16.93 -9.79
CA ALA A 113 12.54 17.42 -10.43
C ALA A 113 12.74 18.93 -10.18
N VAL A 114 11.68 19.75 -10.29
CA VAL A 114 11.73 21.19 -10.00
C VAL A 114 11.96 21.43 -8.50
N LYS A 115 11.34 20.66 -7.63
CA LYS A 115 11.57 20.72 -6.18
C LYS A 115 13.01 20.34 -5.84
N MET A 116 13.55 19.33 -6.49
CA MET A 116 14.93 18.88 -6.34
C MET A 116 15.92 19.92 -6.86
N GLU A 117 15.66 20.57 -8.03
CA GLU A 117 16.44 21.71 -8.54
C GLU A 117 16.39 22.92 -7.60
N MET A 118 15.23 23.19 -6.99
CA MET A 118 15.10 24.25 -5.99
C MET A 118 15.93 23.96 -4.74
N MET A 119 15.88 22.74 -4.22
CA MET A 119 16.68 22.31 -3.07
C MET A 119 18.18 22.47 -3.34
N ILE A 120 18.63 22.09 -4.53
CA ILE A 120 20.04 22.23 -4.94
C ILE A 120 20.44 23.72 -5.06
N ASN A 121 19.57 24.56 -5.60
CA ASN A 121 19.87 25.99 -5.88
C ASN A 121 19.75 26.89 -4.62
N ASP A 122 18.90 26.53 -3.65
CA ASP A 122 18.73 27.31 -2.42
C ASP A 122 19.70 26.93 -1.29
N GLY A 123 20.66 26.01 -1.56
CA GLY A 123 21.60 25.53 -0.55
C GLY A 123 20.93 24.66 0.52
N ASP A 124 19.71 24.16 0.25
CA ASP A 124 19.01 23.22 1.10
C ASP A 124 19.73 21.86 1.06
N MET A 125 20.32 21.49 2.19
CA MET A 125 21.06 20.22 2.38
C MET A 125 20.18 19.13 3.00
N SER A 126 18.86 19.29 3.01
CA SER A 126 17.93 18.30 3.59
C SER A 126 17.94 16.91 2.92
N PHE A 127 18.61 16.81 1.76
CA PHE A 127 18.88 15.51 1.10
C PHE A 127 20.06 14.74 1.71
N ILE A 128 20.85 15.37 2.61
CA ILE A 128 21.89 14.71 3.38
C ILE A 128 21.27 14.25 4.70
N SER A 129 21.56 13.03 5.13
CA SER A 129 21.08 12.52 6.41
C SER A 129 21.66 13.35 7.57
N SER A 130 20.93 13.39 8.69
CA SER A 130 21.39 14.09 9.89
C SER A 130 22.40 13.23 10.64
N ASP A 131 23.65 13.68 10.72
CA ASP A 131 24.71 13.00 11.49
C ASP A 131 24.28 12.75 12.95
N ASP A 132 23.51 13.67 13.55
CA ASP A 132 23.03 13.54 14.92
C ASP A 132 21.94 12.45 15.09
N GLU A 133 21.09 12.26 14.07
CA GLU A 133 20.06 11.21 14.08
C GLU A 133 20.67 9.85 13.84
N ASP A 134 21.56 9.75 12.87
CA ASP A 134 22.28 8.52 12.55
C ASP A 134 23.14 8.07 13.74
N TYR A 135 23.86 9.02 14.38
CA TYR A 135 24.66 8.71 15.57
C TYR A 135 23.80 8.22 16.73
N ARG A 136 22.63 8.84 16.98
CA ARG A 136 21.70 8.39 18.04
C ARG A 136 21.19 6.98 17.77
N TRP A 137 20.82 6.68 16.52
CA TRP A 137 20.36 5.34 16.15
C TRP A 137 21.45 4.29 16.41
N ILE A 138 22.71 4.58 16.01
CA ILE A 138 23.85 3.69 16.26
C ILE A 138 24.10 3.54 17.77
N GLN A 139 23.99 4.62 18.52
CA GLN A 139 24.18 4.58 19.98
C GLN A 139 23.09 3.74 20.66
N ASP A 140 21.84 3.90 20.25
CA ASP A 140 20.71 3.11 20.76
C ASP A 140 20.88 1.62 20.43
N TYR A 141 21.43 1.29 19.27
CA TYR A 141 21.77 -0.08 18.91
C TYR A 141 22.85 -0.65 19.83
N ILE A 142 23.96 0.07 20.04
CA ILE A 142 25.06 -0.32 20.93
C ILE A 142 24.59 -0.50 22.37
N ASP A 143 23.74 0.41 22.84
CA ASP A 143 23.19 0.40 24.20
C ASP A 143 22.07 -0.64 24.39
N GLY A 144 21.66 -1.36 23.33
CA GLY A 144 20.51 -2.28 23.36
C GLY A 144 19.17 -1.58 23.58
N LYS A 145 19.09 -0.30 23.26
CA LYS A 145 17.88 0.53 23.39
C LYS A 145 17.10 0.65 22.09
N LEU A 146 17.66 0.13 20.99
CA LEU A 146 16.97 0.17 19.70
C LEU A 146 15.60 -0.48 19.84
N ILE A 147 14.56 0.23 19.38
CA ILE A 147 13.21 -0.29 19.39
C ILE A 147 13.12 -1.41 18.36
N LEU A 148 13.10 -2.64 18.82
CA LEU A 148 12.80 -3.80 17.96
C LEU A 148 11.36 -3.70 17.44
N GLY A 149 11.08 -4.42 16.37
CA GLY A 149 9.71 -4.61 15.91
C GLY A 149 8.80 -5.18 17.02
N LEU A 150 7.50 -5.04 16.84
CA LEU A 150 6.49 -5.46 17.80
C LEU A 150 6.20 -6.95 17.66
N SER A 151 6.01 -7.64 18.80
CA SER A 151 5.74 -9.08 18.83
C SER A 151 4.48 -9.46 18.05
N THR A 152 4.56 -10.51 17.25
CA THR A 152 3.40 -11.10 16.57
C THR A 152 2.46 -11.82 17.54
N GLY A 153 2.93 -12.13 18.76
CA GLY A 153 2.25 -12.92 19.75
C GLY A 153 2.59 -14.41 19.69
N CYS A 154 3.51 -14.80 18.81
CA CYS A 154 4.05 -16.12 18.72
C CYS A 154 5.57 -16.05 18.84
N THR A 155 6.11 -16.43 19.99
CA THR A 155 7.56 -16.37 20.28
C THR A 155 8.40 -17.01 19.17
N LYS A 156 7.94 -18.15 18.61
CA LYS A 156 8.68 -18.83 17.54
C LYS A 156 8.65 -18.04 16.22
N LEU A 157 7.59 -17.30 15.94
CA LEU A 157 7.56 -16.42 14.77
C LEU A 157 8.37 -15.14 15.03
N ASP A 158 8.37 -14.65 16.26
CA ASP A 158 9.09 -13.43 16.66
C ASP A 158 10.62 -13.55 16.51
N GLU A 159 11.16 -14.79 16.55
CA GLU A 159 12.57 -15.05 16.21
C GLU A 159 12.87 -14.67 14.75
N HIS A 160 11.88 -14.74 13.86
CA HIS A 160 12.04 -14.58 12.43
C HIS A 160 11.38 -13.34 11.86
N PHE A 161 10.23 -12.93 12.42
CA PHE A 161 9.44 -11.80 11.92
C PHE A 161 8.74 -11.07 13.06
N LEU A 162 8.89 -9.75 13.06
CA LEU A 162 8.20 -8.83 13.97
C LEU A 162 7.34 -7.86 13.18
N PHE A 163 6.28 -7.34 13.79
CA PHE A 163 5.49 -6.26 13.17
C PHE A 163 6.30 -4.97 13.16
N LYS A 164 6.61 -4.50 11.97
CA LYS A 164 7.29 -3.24 11.69
C LYS A 164 6.49 -2.45 10.67
N ARG A 165 6.75 -1.15 10.59
CA ARG A 165 6.16 -0.27 9.57
C ARG A 165 6.96 -0.34 8.27
N ASP A 166 7.05 -1.54 7.73
CA ASP A 166 7.86 -1.91 6.57
C ASP A 166 6.98 -2.29 5.37
N PHE A 167 7.59 -2.34 4.20
CA PHE A 167 6.98 -2.93 3.01
C PHE A 167 7.13 -4.45 3.04
N ASN A 168 6.04 -5.13 3.29
CA ASN A 168 5.97 -6.58 3.46
C ASN A 168 5.26 -7.23 2.27
N ILE A 169 5.87 -8.26 1.69
CA ILE A 169 5.23 -9.08 0.67
C ILE A 169 4.89 -10.45 1.24
N ILE A 170 3.68 -10.91 0.89
CA ILE A 170 3.17 -12.21 1.27
C ILE A 170 2.86 -13.00 0.00
N ASN A 171 3.69 -13.97 -0.30
CA ASN A 171 3.55 -14.83 -1.46
C ASN A 171 2.98 -16.21 -1.10
N GLY A 172 2.49 -16.93 -2.09
CA GLY A 172 2.05 -18.33 -1.97
C GLY A 172 1.13 -18.73 -3.10
N ILE A 173 0.93 -20.02 -3.25
CA ILE A 173 0.02 -20.62 -4.24
C ILE A 173 -1.43 -20.17 -3.97
N SER A 174 -2.27 -20.16 -5.00
CA SER A 174 -3.69 -19.86 -4.86
C SER A 174 -4.40 -20.88 -3.94
N ASN A 175 -5.43 -20.41 -3.21
CA ASN A 175 -6.30 -21.23 -2.35
C ASN A 175 -5.64 -21.91 -1.14
N ILE A 176 -4.40 -21.58 -0.80
CA ILE A 176 -3.75 -22.13 0.41
C ILE A 176 -4.15 -21.41 1.70
N GLY A 177 -4.89 -20.33 1.62
CA GLY A 177 -5.36 -19.56 2.78
C GLY A 177 -4.45 -18.37 3.15
N LYS A 178 -3.66 -17.84 2.20
CA LYS A 178 -2.85 -16.61 2.41
C LYS A 178 -3.63 -15.49 3.07
N SER A 179 -4.69 -15.02 2.40
CA SER A 179 -5.54 -13.93 2.88
C SER A 179 -6.10 -14.23 4.28
N THR A 180 -6.46 -15.47 4.54
CA THR A 180 -7.01 -15.90 5.83
C THR A 180 -5.97 -15.79 6.95
N PHE A 181 -4.74 -16.26 6.73
CA PHE A 181 -3.69 -16.17 7.73
C PHE A 181 -3.17 -14.74 7.88
N THR A 182 -3.05 -13.98 6.78
CA THR A 182 -2.71 -12.55 6.84
C THR A 182 -3.72 -11.76 7.64
N MET A 183 -5.03 -11.99 7.44
CA MET A 183 -6.07 -11.36 8.25
C MET A 183 -5.94 -11.71 9.74
N TYR A 184 -5.54 -12.94 10.07
CA TYR A 184 -5.27 -13.33 11.45
C TYR A 184 -4.07 -12.61 12.05
N MET A 185 -3.00 -12.41 11.28
CA MET A 185 -1.83 -11.64 11.70
C MET A 185 -2.15 -10.16 11.93
N ILE A 186 -2.91 -9.52 11.01
CA ILE A 186 -3.27 -8.10 11.19
C ILE A 186 -4.28 -7.91 12.35
N VAL A 187 -5.13 -8.90 12.64
CA VAL A 187 -5.95 -8.90 13.87
C VAL A 187 -5.05 -9.03 15.11
N SER A 188 -3.98 -9.85 15.06
CA SER A 188 -3.02 -9.93 16.16
C SER A 188 -2.39 -8.56 16.45
N SER A 189 -1.94 -7.82 15.43
CA SER A 189 -1.37 -6.50 15.63
C SER A 189 -2.39 -5.50 16.18
N ALA A 190 -3.65 -5.57 15.75
CA ALA A 190 -4.72 -4.72 16.26
C ALA A 190 -5.05 -5.02 17.73
N VAL A 191 -5.17 -6.31 18.12
CA VAL A 191 -5.48 -6.70 19.50
C VAL A 191 -4.32 -6.41 20.46
N ARG A 192 -3.07 -6.65 20.03
CA ARG A 192 -1.89 -6.56 20.89
C ARG A 192 -1.31 -5.17 20.98
N HIS A 193 -1.33 -4.43 19.86
CA HIS A 193 -0.63 -3.16 19.70
C HIS A 193 -1.54 -2.01 19.32
N ASN A 194 -2.86 -2.25 19.28
CA ASN A 194 -3.88 -1.26 18.92
C ASN A 194 -3.69 -0.68 17.51
N TRP A 195 -3.11 -1.47 16.60
CA TRP A 195 -2.90 -1.03 15.23
C TRP A 195 -4.22 -0.87 14.48
N ARG A 196 -4.26 0.16 13.64
CA ARG A 196 -5.39 0.45 12.76
C ARG A 196 -4.99 0.21 11.31
N TRP A 197 -5.84 -0.51 10.59
CA TRP A 197 -5.56 -0.98 9.26
C TRP A 197 -6.51 -0.41 8.21
N ILE A 198 -5.95 0.01 7.06
CA ILE A 198 -6.68 0.11 5.80
C ILE A 198 -6.59 -1.26 5.14
N VAL A 199 -7.71 -1.78 4.62
CA VAL A 199 -7.77 -3.09 3.97
C VAL A 199 -8.45 -2.96 2.62
N TYR A 200 -7.82 -3.46 1.59
CA TYR A 200 -8.43 -3.68 0.29
C TYR A 200 -8.34 -5.16 -0.08
N SER A 201 -9.48 -5.81 -0.28
CA SER A 201 -9.55 -7.19 -0.78
C SER A 201 -10.31 -7.17 -2.11
N ALA A 202 -9.58 -7.45 -3.21
CA ALA A 202 -10.16 -7.44 -4.55
C ALA A 202 -11.15 -8.59 -4.77
N GLU A 203 -10.87 -9.75 -4.18
CA GLU A 203 -11.58 -11.01 -4.44
C GLU A 203 -12.72 -11.28 -3.46
N ASN A 204 -12.65 -10.74 -2.25
CA ASN A 204 -13.61 -11.02 -1.19
C ASN A 204 -14.61 -9.88 -0.99
N ARG A 205 -15.89 -10.23 -0.83
CA ARG A 205 -16.91 -9.23 -0.44
C ARG A 205 -16.52 -8.57 0.88
N THR A 206 -16.69 -7.27 0.98
CA THR A 206 -16.35 -6.50 2.20
C THR A 206 -17.01 -7.05 3.46
N ALA A 207 -18.27 -7.52 3.37
CA ALA A 207 -18.96 -8.16 4.47
C ALA A 207 -18.32 -9.50 4.91
N ALA A 208 -17.77 -10.28 3.96
CA ALA A 208 -17.08 -11.53 4.27
C ALA A 208 -15.72 -11.24 4.95
N VAL A 209 -15.01 -10.19 4.52
CA VAL A 209 -13.80 -9.71 5.20
C VAL A 209 -14.11 -9.33 6.64
N LYS A 210 -15.12 -8.47 6.87
CA LYS A 210 -15.55 -8.08 8.24
C LYS A 210 -15.93 -9.28 9.10
N MET A 211 -16.70 -10.21 8.53
CA MET A 211 -17.09 -11.44 9.23
C MET A 211 -15.87 -12.25 9.67
N LYS A 212 -14.84 -12.37 8.81
CA LYS A 212 -13.61 -13.08 9.12
C LYS A 212 -12.81 -12.37 10.23
N LEU A 213 -12.68 -11.05 10.17
CA LEU A 213 -12.04 -10.24 11.21
C LEU A 213 -12.74 -10.40 12.57
N ILE A 214 -14.09 -10.37 12.59
CA ILE A 214 -14.88 -10.61 13.81
C ILE A 214 -14.59 -12.00 14.37
N GLN A 215 -14.63 -13.06 13.54
CA GLN A 215 -14.33 -14.42 13.98
C GLN A 215 -12.96 -14.55 14.62
N PHE A 216 -11.95 -13.94 14.02
CA PHE A 216 -10.60 -13.96 14.58
C PHE A 216 -10.52 -13.18 15.88
N ALA A 217 -10.98 -11.94 15.90
CA ALA A 217 -10.92 -11.10 17.09
C ALA A 217 -11.64 -11.71 18.30
N THR A 218 -12.77 -12.38 18.08
CA THR A 218 -13.57 -13.02 19.14
C THR A 218 -13.16 -14.46 19.45
N ASN A 219 -12.48 -15.12 18.51
CA ASN A 219 -12.22 -16.57 18.55
C ASN A 219 -13.52 -17.41 18.67
N VAL A 220 -14.63 -16.91 18.15
CA VAL A 220 -15.96 -17.54 18.16
C VAL A 220 -16.55 -17.51 16.75
N PRO A 221 -17.18 -18.58 16.24
CA PRO A 221 -17.94 -18.51 14.99
C PRO A 221 -19.02 -17.43 15.07
N VAL A 222 -19.13 -16.57 14.04
CA VAL A 222 -20.06 -15.43 14.07
C VAL A 222 -21.51 -15.85 14.37
N LYS A 223 -21.92 -17.02 13.87
CA LYS A 223 -23.26 -17.59 14.12
C LYS A 223 -23.54 -17.99 15.58
N GLU A 224 -22.49 -18.11 16.39
CA GLU A 224 -22.56 -18.50 17.81
C GLU A 224 -22.43 -17.29 18.74
N LEU A 225 -22.13 -16.09 18.19
CA LEU A 225 -22.08 -14.85 18.97
C LEU A 225 -23.49 -14.42 19.41
N ARG A 226 -23.63 -14.04 20.68
CA ARG A 226 -24.82 -13.38 21.16
C ARG A 226 -24.96 -11.99 20.53
N PRO A 227 -26.21 -11.43 20.40
CA PRO A 227 -26.40 -10.14 19.72
C PRO A 227 -25.54 -8.99 20.27
N HIS A 228 -25.33 -8.92 21.58
CA HIS A 228 -24.50 -7.88 22.19
C HIS A 228 -23.01 -8.10 21.93
N GLU A 229 -22.49 -9.35 21.92
CA GLU A 229 -21.13 -9.69 21.59
C GLU A 229 -20.83 -9.36 20.12
N LEU A 230 -21.77 -9.67 19.23
CA LEU A 230 -21.65 -9.30 17.83
C LEU A 230 -21.57 -7.78 17.66
N LYS A 231 -22.39 -7.01 18.41
CA LYS A 231 -22.36 -5.55 18.35
C LYS A 231 -21.00 -4.99 18.82
N ILE A 232 -20.47 -5.49 19.92
CA ILE A 232 -19.15 -5.12 20.45
C ILE A 232 -18.06 -5.45 19.43
N ALA A 233 -18.04 -6.67 18.92
CA ALA A 233 -17.03 -7.11 17.96
C ALA A 233 -17.11 -6.35 16.63
N TYR A 234 -18.31 -6.04 16.15
CA TYR A 234 -18.52 -5.25 14.95
C TYR A 234 -18.01 -3.82 15.13
N GLN A 235 -18.28 -3.19 16.28
CA GLN A 235 -17.75 -1.86 16.58
C GLN A 235 -16.22 -1.90 16.65
N TRP A 236 -15.63 -2.84 17.38
CA TRP A 236 -14.19 -3.00 17.48
C TRP A 236 -13.54 -3.17 16.10
N VAL A 237 -14.13 -3.98 15.21
CA VAL A 237 -13.62 -4.13 13.83
C VAL A 237 -13.70 -2.82 13.06
N ASN A 238 -14.76 -2.02 13.21
CA ASN A 238 -14.86 -0.72 12.54
C ASN A 238 -13.86 0.32 13.08
N ASP A 239 -13.49 0.21 14.35
CA ASP A 239 -12.52 1.12 14.98
C ASP A 239 -11.08 0.81 14.53
N HIS A 240 -10.78 -0.46 14.19
CA HIS A 240 -9.44 -0.90 13.82
C HIS A 240 -9.24 -1.16 12.32
N PHE A 241 -10.32 -1.36 11.55
CA PHE A 241 -10.22 -1.76 10.14
C PHE A 241 -11.13 -0.92 9.25
N THR A 242 -10.52 -0.09 8.41
CA THR A 242 -11.24 0.62 7.34
C THR A 242 -11.10 -0.17 6.05
N ILE A 243 -12.23 -0.67 5.52
CA ILE A 243 -12.22 -1.52 4.32
C ILE A 243 -12.62 -0.69 3.10
N ILE A 244 -11.72 -0.60 2.12
CA ILE A 244 -11.99 0.01 0.83
C ILE A 244 -12.96 -0.91 0.05
N SER A 245 -14.03 -0.32 -0.48
CA SER A 245 -15.02 -1.06 -1.27
C SER A 245 -14.44 -1.57 -2.59
N ASN A 246 -14.67 -2.84 -2.92
CA ASN A 246 -14.22 -3.46 -4.16
C ASN A 246 -15.32 -3.54 -5.23
N LYS A 247 -16.28 -2.62 -5.20
CA LYS A 247 -17.31 -2.53 -6.24
C LYS A 247 -16.75 -2.14 -7.61
N ASN A 248 -15.61 -1.45 -7.62
CA ASN A 248 -14.88 -1.06 -8.81
C ASN A 248 -13.51 -1.74 -8.82
N LEU A 249 -12.96 -1.90 -10.01
CA LEU A 249 -11.60 -2.39 -10.20
C LEU A 249 -10.63 -1.20 -10.09
N TYR A 250 -9.69 -1.28 -9.18
CA TYR A 250 -8.71 -0.23 -8.91
C TYR A 250 -7.31 -0.63 -9.36
N SER A 251 -6.52 0.37 -9.75
CA SER A 251 -5.07 0.24 -9.93
C SER A 251 -4.35 0.45 -8.58
N TYR A 252 -3.06 0.11 -8.52
CA TYR A 252 -2.27 0.40 -7.32
C TYR A 252 -2.25 1.91 -7.00
N THR A 253 -2.17 2.76 -8.02
CA THR A 253 -2.20 4.22 -7.85
C THR A 253 -3.50 4.74 -7.28
N ASP A 254 -4.66 4.18 -7.70
CA ASP A 254 -5.95 4.55 -7.11
C ASP A 254 -5.99 4.22 -5.62
N LEU A 255 -5.46 3.04 -5.25
CA LEU A 255 -5.42 2.58 -3.86
C LEU A 255 -4.49 3.47 -3.00
N MET A 256 -3.34 3.91 -3.54
CA MET A 256 -2.46 4.85 -2.84
C MET A 256 -3.16 6.18 -2.57
N ILE A 257 -3.85 6.76 -3.57
CA ILE A 257 -4.63 8.00 -3.42
C ILE A 257 -5.71 7.85 -2.33
N PHE A 258 -6.42 6.70 -2.30
CA PHE A 258 -7.44 6.45 -1.27
C PHE A 258 -6.82 6.33 0.12
N ALA A 259 -5.68 5.63 0.23
CA ALA A 259 -4.97 5.49 1.50
C ALA A 259 -4.49 6.86 2.01
N GLU A 260 -3.88 7.70 1.17
CA GLU A 260 -3.48 9.06 1.55
C GLU A 260 -4.66 9.90 2.04
N LYS A 261 -5.81 9.81 1.36
CA LYS A 261 -7.01 10.51 1.79
C LYS A 261 -7.48 10.04 3.18
N LEU A 262 -7.41 8.75 3.46
CA LEU A 262 -7.79 8.18 4.75
C LEU A 262 -6.78 8.59 5.84
N ILE A 263 -5.49 8.56 5.55
CA ILE A 263 -4.41 8.96 6.47
C ILE A 263 -4.56 10.42 6.91
N ARG A 264 -4.98 11.32 6.01
CA ARG A 264 -5.27 12.72 6.36
C ARG A 264 -6.47 12.88 7.32
N GLN A 265 -7.36 11.89 7.40
CA GLN A 265 -8.56 11.91 8.23
C GLN A 265 -8.41 11.15 9.56
N GLY A 266 -7.39 10.33 9.68
CA GLY A 266 -7.17 9.51 10.86
C GLY A 266 -5.82 8.81 10.88
N ASN A 267 -5.46 8.29 12.04
CA ASN A 267 -4.20 7.58 12.21
C ASN A 267 -4.38 6.12 11.79
N TYR A 268 -3.49 5.63 10.95
CA TYR A 268 -3.39 4.25 10.53
C TYR A 268 -1.95 3.76 10.68
N ASP A 269 -1.80 2.49 11.02
CA ASP A 269 -0.50 1.83 11.21
C ASP A 269 -0.14 0.91 10.06
N GLY A 270 -1.15 0.47 9.30
CA GLY A 270 -0.91 -0.43 8.19
C GLY A 270 -1.94 -0.35 7.07
N PHE A 271 -1.50 -0.77 5.89
CA PHE A 271 -2.32 -0.95 4.70
C PHE A 271 -2.12 -2.35 4.12
N PHE A 272 -3.20 -3.11 4.00
CA PHE A 272 -3.19 -4.46 3.43
C PHE A 272 -3.93 -4.50 2.09
N ILE A 273 -3.25 -4.96 1.04
CA ILE A 273 -3.76 -5.13 -0.32
C ILE A 273 -3.74 -6.62 -0.68
N ASP A 274 -4.90 -7.18 -1.04
CA ASP A 274 -5.09 -8.62 -1.27
C ASP A 274 -6.02 -8.96 -2.44
N PRO A 275 -5.49 -9.58 -3.51
CA PRO A 275 -4.09 -9.63 -3.90
C PRO A 275 -3.72 -8.54 -4.92
N TYR A 276 -2.43 -8.30 -5.12
CA TYR A 276 -1.88 -7.41 -6.15
C TYR A 276 -2.27 -7.84 -7.57
N ASN A 277 -2.27 -9.13 -7.81
CA ASN A 277 -2.59 -9.73 -9.12
C ASN A 277 -3.99 -9.40 -9.64
N SER A 278 -4.91 -9.03 -8.75
CA SER A 278 -6.28 -8.66 -9.09
C SER A 278 -6.48 -7.14 -9.28
N LEU A 279 -5.40 -6.36 -9.24
CA LEU A 279 -5.47 -4.93 -9.51
C LEU A 279 -5.53 -4.64 -11.02
N SER A 280 -6.16 -3.54 -11.42
CA SER A 280 -6.14 -3.12 -12.82
C SER A 280 -4.77 -2.58 -13.20
N ILE A 281 -4.22 -3.07 -14.30
CA ILE A 281 -3.03 -2.49 -14.91
C ILE A 281 -3.49 -1.32 -15.78
N ARG A 282 -3.22 -0.10 -15.32
CA ARG A 282 -3.44 1.11 -16.12
C ARG A 282 -2.10 1.56 -16.69
N MET A 283 -1.82 1.10 -17.88
CA MET A 283 -0.75 1.69 -18.68
C MET A 283 -1.33 2.94 -19.37
N SER A 284 -0.66 4.07 -19.27
CA SER A 284 -1.01 5.24 -20.06
C SER A 284 -0.92 4.87 -21.56
N HIS A 285 -1.99 5.16 -22.31
CA HIS A 285 -1.98 4.93 -23.76
C HIS A 285 -0.81 5.71 -24.38
N GLY A 286 0.15 4.96 -24.96
CA GLY A 286 1.35 5.52 -25.57
C GLY A 286 2.62 5.42 -24.73
N SER A 287 2.59 4.92 -23.48
CA SER A 287 3.80 4.58 -22.77
C SER A 287 4.36 3.26 -23.32
N ALA A 288 5.64 3.27 -23.67
CA ALA A 288 6.41 2.08 -24.05
C ALA A 288 6.79 1.21 -22.84
N LEU A 289 6.15 1.42 -21.68
CA LEU A 289 6.43 0.67 -20.46
C LEU A 289 6.04 -0.80 -20.67
N SER A 290 6.99 -1.68 -20.46
CA SER A 290 6.73 -3.11 -20.43
C SER A 290 5.99 -3.46 -19.13
N THR A 291 5.28 -4.60 -19.10
CA THR A 291 4.70 -5.13 -17.85
C THR A 291 5.74 -5.22 -16.73
N HIS A 292 6.99 -5.49 -17.09
CA HIS A 292 8.11 -5.58 -16.16
C HIS A 292 8.45 -4.23 -15.52
N ASP A 293 8.41 -3.13 -16.28
CA ASP A 293 8.64 -1.78 -15.77
C ASP A 293 7.49 -1.32 -14.87
N TYR A 294 6.25 -1.67 -15.23
CA TYR A 294 5.08 -1.42 -14.40
C TYR A 294 5.20 -2.05 -12.99
N HIS A 295 5.66 -3.30 -12.90
CA HIS A 295 5.88 -3.95 -11.59
C HIS A 295 7.01 -3.30 -10.80
N TYR A 296 8.06 -2.83 -11.48
CA TYR A 296 9.15 -2.11 -10.81
C TYR A 296 8.69 -0.77 -10.25
N GLU A 297 7.91 -0.04 -11.03
CA GLU A 297 7.33 1.24 -10.64
C GLU A 297 6.38 1.06 -9.44
N ALA A 298 5.46 0.11 -9.53
CA ALA A 298 4.56 -0.23 -8.44
C ALA A 298 5.30 -0.59 -7.14
N ALA A 299 6.33 -1.46 -7.21
CA ALA A 299 7.12 -1.84 -6.04
C ALA A 299 7.87 -0.65 -5.44
N SER A 300 8.37 0.28 -6.29
CA SER A 300 9.06 1.48 -5.84
C SER A 300 8.09 2.46 -5.16
N GLU A 301 6.90 2.63 -5.70
CA GLU A 301 5.86 3.50 -5.11
C GLU A 301 5.35 2.93 -3.78
N PHE A 302 5.18 1.62 -3.65
CA PHE A 302 4.82 0.98 -2.38
C PHE A 302 5.88 1.22 -1.29
N LEU A 303 7.17 1.08 -1.62
CA LEU A 303 8.26 1.35 -0.69
C LEU A 303 8.28 2.83 -0.27
N LYS A 304 8.18 3.76 -1.23
CA LYS A 304 8.13 5.20 -0.94
C LYS A 304 6.92 5.56 -0.05
N PHE A 305 5.76 4.97 -0.33
CA PHE A 305 4.55 5.18 0.47
C PHE A 305 4.76 4.74 1.93
N THR A 306 5.34 3.56 2.14
CA THR A 306 5.68 3.04 3.47
C THR A 306 6.59 4.02 4.24
N GLN A 307 7.64 4.51 3.59
CA GLN A 307 8.61 5.45 4.18
C GLN A 307 7.99 6.83 4.45
N ALA A 308 7.25 7.38 3.47
CA ALA A 308 6.65 8.71 3.59
C ALA A 308 5.58 8.82 4.68
N HIS A 309 4.84 7.75 4.91
CA HIS A 309 3.74 7.72 5.88
C HIS A 309 4.07 6.98 7.18
N ASN A 310 5.27 6.40 7.30
CA ASN A 310 5.67 5.56 8.43
C ASN A 310 4.60 4.52 8.76
N MET A 311 4.19 3.74 7.75
CA MET A 311 3.12 2.74 7.82
C MET A 311 3.60 1.38 7.32
N ALA A 312 3.10 0.30 7.92
CA ALA A 312 3.25 -1.03 7.35
C ALA A 312 2.42 -1.15 6.05
N LEU A 313 3.03 -1.55 4.95
CA LEU A 313 2.30 -1.95 3.76
C LEU A 313 2.46 -3.45 3.55
N TRP A 314 1.34 -4.17 3.53
CA TRP A 314 1.30 -5.61 3.31
C TRP A 314 0.66 -5.92 1.97
N LEU A 315 1.43 -6.51 1.06
CA LEU A 315 1.00 -6.83 -0.29
C LEU A 315 0.93 -8.34 -0.47
N SER A 316 -0.27 -8.88 -0.65
CA SER A 316 -0.45 -10.28 -1.03
C SER A 316 -0.24 -10.46 -2.53
N THR A 317 0.54 -11.47 -2.90
CA THR A 317 0.83 -11.84 -4.30
C THR A 317 0.57 -13.32 -4.53
N HIS A 318 0.39 -13.71 -5.80
CA HIS A 318 0.35 -15.12 -6.19
C HIS A 318 1.72 -15.58 -6.68
N ALA A 319 2.04 -16.83 -6.40
CA ALA A 319 3.17 -17.49 -7.01
C ALA A 319 2.89 -17.79 -8.49
N VAL A 320 3.90 -17.63 -9.34
CA VAL A 320 3.82 -17.96 -10.76
C VAL A 320 3.47 -19.44 -10.97
N THR A 321 2.85 -19.76 -12.10
CA THR A 321 2.38 -21.13 -12.41
C THR A 321 3.50 -22.17 -12.36
N GLU A 322 4.71 -21.78 -12.74
CA GLU A 322 5.90 -22.65 -12.69
C GLU A 322 6.17 -23.17 -11.28
N ALA A 323 6.09 -22.31 -10.26
CA ALA A 323 6.27 -22.69 -8.87
C ALA A 323 5.26 -23.72 -8.38
N GLN A 324 4.03 -23.67 -8.91
CA GLN A 324 2.98 -24.62 -8.54
C GLN A 324 3.24 -26.04 -9.06
N ARG A 325 4.09 -26.18 -10.09
CA ARG A 325 4.45 -27.47 -10.70
C ARG A 325 5.58 -28.17 -9.97
N ARG A 326 6.36 -27.44 -9.17
CA ARG A 326 7.43 -28.05 -8.37
C ARG A 326 6.83 -28.89 -7.23
N LYS A 327 7.25 -30.13 -7.16
CA LYS A 327 6.78 -31.09 -6.16
C LYS A 327 7.91 -31.49 -5.23
N GLY A 328 7.56 -31.70 -3.96
CA GLY A 328 8.44 -32.30 -2.97
C GLY A 328 8.51 -33.84 -3.11
N ASP A 329 9.25 -34.46 -2.24
CA ASP A 329 9.39 -35.92 -2.17
C ASP A 329 8.07 -36.64 -1.88
N ASP A 330 7.12 -35.90 -1.24
CA ASP A 330 5.76 -36.36 -0.98
C ASP A 330 4.82 -36.25 -2.21
N GLY A 331 5.34 -35.79 -3.35
CA GLY A 331 4.56 -35.58 -4.58
C GLY A 331 3.60 -34.38 -4.55
N LEU A 332 3.57 -33.61 -3.46
CA LEU A 332 2.75 -32.40 -3.31
C LEU A 332 3.52 -31.13 -3.72
N PRO A 333 2.83 -30.04 -4.08
CA PRO A 333 3.49 -28.78 -4.37
C PRO A 333 4.39 -28.33 -3.21
N GLN A 334 5.59 -27.83 -3.54
CA GLN A 334 6.51 -27.22 -2.58
C GLN A 334 6.14 -25.78 -2.28
N ALA A 335 6.63 -25.27 -1.13
CA ALA A 335 6.54 -23.85 -0.82
C ALA A 335 7.28 -23.01 -1.87
N PRO A 336 6.66 -21.97 -2.44
CA PRO A 336 7.31 -21.07 -3.38
C PRO A 336 8.54 -20.37 -2.77
N TYR A 337 9.53 -20.09 -3.62
CA TYR A 337 10.60 -19.18 -3.26
C TYR A 337 10.15 -17.71 -3.40
N ALA A 338 10.95 -16.78 -2.94
CA ALA A 338 10.61 -15.35 -3.05
C ALA A 338 10.51 -14.91 -4.52
N GLU A 339 11.43 -15.39 -5.37
CA GLU A 339 11.50 -15.06 -6.79
C GLU A 339 10.34 -15.60 -7.61
N ASP A 340 9.60 -16.56 -7.07
CA ASP A 340 8.41 -17.13 -7.70
C ASP A 340 7.19 -16.21 -7.66
N THR A 341 7.29 -15.02 -7.05
CA THR A 341 6.19 -14.06 -7.03
C THR A 341 5.95 -13.44 -8.41
N GLU A 342 4.72 -13.11 -8.73
CA GLU A 342 4.43 -12.28 -9.90
C GLU A 342 5.15 -10.93 -9.77
N GLY A 343 5.78 -10.46 -10.85
CA GLY A 343 6.72 -9.34 -10.80
C GLY A 343 8.15 -9.72 -10.42
N GLY A 344 8.37 -10.96 -9.93
CA GLY A 344 9.68 -11.59 -9.75
C GLY A 344 10.61 -10.81 -8.83
N GLY A 345 11.91 -10.83 -9.15
CA GLY A 345 12.96 -10.19 -8.36
C GLY A 345 12.77 -8.69 -8.07
N LYS A 346 11.89 -7.99 -8.82
CA LYS A 346 11.60 -6.58 -8.58
C LYS A 346 10.95 -6.36 -7.22
N PHE A 347 9.93 -7.14 -6.93
CA PHE A 347 9.25 -7.09 -5.64
C PHE A 347 10.17 -7.56 -4.51
N VAL A 348 10.94 -8.64 -4.73
CA VAL A 348 11.90 -9.12 -3.73
C VAL A 348 12.94 -8.05 -3.39
N ASN A 349 13.48 -7.36 -4.41
CA ASN A 349 14.51 -6.34 -4.20
C ASN A 349 13.99 -5.11 -3.46
N LYS A 350 12.76 -4.69 -3.73
CA LYS A 350 12.17 -3.47 -3.15
C LYS A 350 11.51 -3.70 -1.78
N SER A 351 11.01 -4.90 -1.49
CA SER A 351 10.42 -5.19 -0.19
C SER A 351 11.45 -5.15 0.93
N ASP A 352 11.02 -4.78 2.13
CA ASP A 352 11.80 -4.89 3.34
C ASP A 352 11.76 -6.33 3.87
N ASN A 353 10.57 -6.90 3.96
CA ASN A 353 10.38 -8.27 4.38
C ASN A 353 9.60 -9.07 3.32
N PHE A 354 9.92 -10.34 3.20
CA PHE A 354 9.25 -11.25 2.28
C PHE A 354 8.87 -12.55 2.99
N LEU A 355 7.57 -12.84 3.03
CA LEU A 355 7.01 -14.04 3.63
C LEU A 355 6.38 -14.93 2.56
N THR A 356 6.57 -16.24 2.66
CA THR A 356 5.86 -17.22 1.85
C THR A 356 4.98 -18.05 2.77
N PHE A 357 3.68 -18.09 2.48
CA PHE A 357 2.77 -19.01 3.15
C PHE A 357 2.54 -20.22 2.27
N HIS A 358 2.59 -21.39 2.88
CA HIS A 358 2.35 -22.65 2.20
C HIS A 358 1.44 -23.57 3.02
N ARG A 359 0.68 -24.41 2.34
CA ARG A 359 -0.19 -25.42 2.96
C ARG A 359 -0.42 -26.57 1.99
N LYS A 360 -0.21 -27.79 2.45
CA LYS A 360 -0.40 -29.00 1.67
C LYS A 360 -1.87 -29.42 1.68
N ILE A 361 -2.73 -28.66 1.00
CA ILE A 361 -4.19 -28.84 1.02
C ILE A 361 -4.67 -30.20 0.48
N GLN A 362 -3.85 -30.90 -0.29
CA GLN A 362 -4.14 -32.21 -0.86
C GLN A 362 -3.47 -33.37 -0.08
N HIS A 363 -2.84 -33.08 1.06
CA HIS A 363 -2.22 -34.13 1.88
C HIS A 363 -3.27 -35.13 2.37
N SER A 364 -2.89 -36.41 2.48
CA SER A 364 -3.78 -37.48 2.97
C SER A 364 -4.24 -37.27 4.41
N GLU A 365 -3.33 -36.81 5.27
CA GLU A 365 -3.59 -36.54 6.69
C GLU A 365 -4.36 -35.21 6.86
N TYR A 366 -5.40 -35.24 7.70
CA TYR A 366 -6.25 -34.11 7.96
C TYR A 366 -5.50 -32.96 8.61
N ASP A 367 -4.65 -33.21 9.59
CA ASP A 367 -3.90 -32.19 10.34
C ASP A 367 -2.90 -31.46 9.44
N MET A 368 -2.26 -32.16 8.51
CA MET A 368 -1.37 -31.56 7.52
C MET A 368 -2.12 -30.62 6.59
N ARG A 369 -3.37 -30.95 6.21
CA ARG A 369 -4.21 -30.04 5.41
C ARG A 369 -4.61 -28.77 6.15
N ARG A 370 -4.55 -28.74 7.47
CA ARG A 370 -4.88 -27.58 8.31
C ARG A 370 -3.65 -26.79 8.75
N THR A 371 -2.47 -27.36 8.56
CA THR A 371 -1.20 -26.72 8.92
C THR A 371 -0.78 -25.75 7.84
N ILE A 372 -0.53 -24.50 8.21
CA ILE A 372 0.11 -23.50 7.38
C ILE A 372 1.56 -23.34 7.78
N GLU A 373 2.42 -23.36 6.80
CA GLU A 373 3.87 -23.13 6.91
C GLU A 373 4.14 -21.66 6.63
N VAL A 374 4.83 -20.99 7.55
CA VAL A 374 5.26 -19.60 7.41
C VAL A 374 6.76 -19.60 7.20
N HIS A 375 7.17 -19.32 5.97
CA HIS A 375 8.56 -19.17 5.59
C HIS A 375 8.88 -17.67 5.53
N VAL A 376 9.79 -17.21 6.37
CA VAL A 376 10.34 -15.87 6.26
C VAL A 376 11.52 -15.92 5.30
N ARG A 377 11.37 -15.38 4.10
CA ARG A 377 12.34 -15.49 3.00
C ARG A 377 13.36 -14.37 3.00
N LYS A 378 12.96 -13.18 3.49
CA LYS A 378 13.81 -12.00 3.55
C LYS A 378 13.43 -11.13 4.73
N ILE A 379 14.44 -10.62 5.43
CA ILE A 379 14.39 -9.50 6.38
C ILE A 379 15.53 -8.56 5.95
N ARG A 380 15.22 -7.29 5.67
CA ARG A 380 16.23 -6.32 5.22
C ARG A 380 17.09 -5.81 6.37
N GLU A 381 16.48 -5.49 7.50
CA GLU A 381 17.13 -4.96 8.69
C GLU A 381 16.99 -5.93 9.85
N THR A 382 17.99 -6.81 9.99
CA THR A 382 18.03 -7.81 11.07
C THR A 382 18.33 -7.18 12.43
N GLU A 383 18.98 -6.01 12.45
CA GLU A 383 19.30 -5.23 13.65
C GLU A 383 18.05 -4.81 14.42
N SER A 384 16.96 -4.53 13.72
CA SER A 384 15.65 -4.22 14.32
C SER A 384 14.81 -5.48 14.61
N GLY A 385 15.41 -6.65 14.57
CA GLY A 385 14.84 -7.96 14.93
C GLY A 385 14.25 -8.74 13.76
N GLY A 386 14.32 -10.05 13.89
CA GLY A 386 13.92 -11.03 12.89
C GLY A 386 15.08 -11.48 12.01
N GLU A 387 14.95 -12.70 11.48
CA GLU A 387 15.88 -13.31 10.53
C GLU A 387 15.15 -14.29 9.61
N PRO A 388 15.63 -14.55 8.39
CA PRO A 388 15.01 -15.53 7.53
C PRO A 388 14.96 -16.93 8.17
N THR A 389 13.86 -17.68 7.92
CA THR A 389 13.80 -19.09 8.29
C THR A 389 14.70 -19.92 7.37
N SER A 390 15.18 -21.06 7.85
CA SER A 390 15.76 -22.04 6.93
C SER A 390 14.69 -22.60 5.98
N LEU A 391 15.13 -23.20 4.87
CA LEU A 391 14.21 -23.74 3.87
C LEU A 391 13.35 -24.88 4.44
N ASP A 392 13.93 -25.69 5.32
CA ASP A 392 13.33 -26.92 5.82
C ASP A 392 12.57 -26.73 7.14
N TYR A 393 12.75 -25.61 7.82
CA TYR A 393 12.16 -25.36 9.14
C TYR A 393 11.32 -24.08 9.18
N PRO A 394 10.17 -24.05 8.48
CA PRO A 394 9.21 -22.96 8.60
C PRO A 394 8.55 -22.91 9.98
N VAL A 395 7.97 -21.79 10.32
CA VAL A 395 7.12 -21.71 11.52
C VAL A 395 5.73 -22.28 11.19
N LEU A 396 5.27 -23.24 12.00
CA LEU A 396 4.04 -23.97 11.73
C LEU A 396 2.87 -23.47 12.58
N PHE A 397 1.77 -23.20 11.91
CA PHE A 397 0.49 -22.88 12.54
C PHE A 397 -0.59 -23.85 12.09
N GLU A 398 -1.49 -24.17 13.00
CA GLU A 398 -2.65 -25.00 12.70
C GLU A 398 -3.94 -24.19 12.89
N MET A 399 -4.82 -24.26 11.91
CA MET A 399 -6.15 -23.67 12.05
C MET A 399 -6.96 -24.45 13.09
N ASN A 400 -7.53 -23.75 14.07
CA ASN A 400 -8.31 -24.38 15.11
C ASN A 400 -9.60 -25.04 14.55
N LYS A 401 -10.21 -25.94 15.33
CA LYS A 401 -11.37 -26.78 14.92
C LYS A 401 -12.56 -25.95 14.43
N PHE A 402 -12.74 -24.72 14.94
CA PHE A 402 -13.86 -23.84 14.62
C PHE A 402 -13.56 -22.87 13.48
N ASN A 403 -12.35 -22.91 12.90
CA ASN A 403 -11.87 -21.97 11.87
C ASN A 403 -11.90 -20.49 12.31
N THR A 404 -11.76 -20.25 13.60
CA THR A 404 -11.83 -18.90 14.21
C THR A 404 -10.47 -18.35 14.59
N GLY A 405 -9.38 -19.03 14.21
CA GLY A 405 -8.00 -18.61 14.48
C GLY A 405 -7.01 -19.71 14.23
N PHE A 406 -5.77 -19.40 14.51
CA PHE A 406 -4.65 -20.32 14.38
C PHE A 406 -3.94 -20.44 15.71
N VAL A 407 -3.34 -21.61 15.93
CA VAL A 407 -2.46 -21.88 17.07
C VAL A 407 -1.08 -22.27 16.53
N ASN A 408 -0.04 -21.85 17.21
CA ASN A 408 1.30 -22.32 16.88
C ASN A 408 1.41 -23.83 17.22
N LYS A 409 1.92 -24.61 16.29
CA LYS A 409 1.91 -26.09 16.41
C LYS A 409 2.80 -26.60 17.53
N PHE A 410 3.83 -25.85 17.93
CA PHE A 410 4.71 -26.24 19.04
C PHE A 410 4.13 -25.89 20.41
N SER A 411 3.64 -24.65 20.56
CA SER A 411 3.15 -24.14 21.85
C SER A 411 1.65 -24.43 22.08
N SER A 412 0.91 -24.79 21.03
CA SER A 412 -0.55 -24.91 21.02
C SER A 412 -1.29 -23.65 21.48
N LYS A 413 -0.59 -22.49 21.44
CA LYS A 413 -1.15 -21.18 21.86
C LYS A 413 -1.54 -20.35 20.65
N PRO A 414 -2.65 -19.59 20.73
CA PRO A 414 -2.99 -18.57 19.75
C PRO A 414 -2.05 -17.36 19.89
N MET A 415 -1.95 -16.53 18.85
CA MET A 415 -1.13 -15.32 18.87
C MET A 415 -1.67 -14.22 19.80
N PHE A 416 -2.98 -14.25 20.10
CA PHE A 416 -3.64 -13.26 20.96
C PHE A 416 -4.86 -13.85 21.66
N THR A 417 -5.33 -13.14 22.68
CA THR A 417 -6.55 -13.49 23.42
C THR A 417 -7.76 -12.80 22.81
N SER A 418 -8.94 -13.44 22.87
CA SER A 418 -10.21 -12.86 22.41
C SER A 418 -10.51 -11.51 23.04
N ILE A 419 -10.94 -10.55 22.23
CA ILE A 419 -11.36 -9.22 22.69
C ILE A 419 -12.53 -9.27 23.70
N LEU A 420 -13.40 -10.27 23.60
CA LEU A 420 -14.51 -10.46 24.54
C LEU A 420 -14.05 -10.85 25.96
N LYS A 421 -12.87 -11.48 26.07
CA LYS A 421 -12.29 -11.83 27.39
C LYS A 421 -11.61 -10.62 28.04
N VAL A 422 -11.03 -9.73 27.26
CA VAL A 422 -10.37 -8.51 27.76
C VAL A 422 -11.41 -7.57 28.39
N GLU A 423 -12.59 -7.39 27.79
CA GLU A 423 -13.65 -6.58 28.37
C GLU A 423 -14.22 -7.16 29.67
N ALA A 424 -14.25 -8.48 29.80
CA ALA A 424 -14.71 -9.12 31.04
C ALA A 424 -13.78 -8.82 32.24
N VAL A 425 -12.47 -8.72 31.98
CA VAL A 425 -11.48 -8.36 33.02
C VAL A 425 -11.54 -6.88 33.40
N GLN A 426 -11.82 -5.99 32.43
CA GLN A 426 -11.96 -4.55 32.71
C GLN A 426 -13.25 -4.17 33.45
N LYS A 427 -14.27 -5.05 33.46
CA LYS A 427 -15.55 -4.84 34.13
C LYS A 427 -15.61 -5.36 35.57
N ILE A 428 -14.52 -5.90 36.13
CA ILE A 428 -14.42 -6.20 37.56
C ILE A 428 -14.21 -4.86 38.29
N PRO A 429 -15.17 -4.34 39.03
CA PRO A 429 -14.98 -3.08 39.77
C PRO A 429 -13.84 -3.25 40.77
N PHE A 430 -12.98 -2.25 40.86
CA PHE A 430 -11.85 -2.23 41.78
C PHE A 430 -12.24 -2.46 43.25
N GLU A 431 -13.51 -2.23 43.60
CA GLU A 431 -14.11 -2.47 44.91
C GLU A 431 -14.20 -3.96 45.30
N SER A 432 -14.20 -4.90 44.35
CA SER A 432 -14.27 -6.34 44.67
C SER A 432 -12.92 -6.96 45.08
N LEU A 433 -11.82 -6.26 44.85
CA LEU A 433 -10.48 -6.72 45.22
C LEU A 433 -10.04 -6.25 46.64
N ALA A 434 -10.78 -5.28 47.22
CA ALA A 434 -10.49 -4.75 48.55
C ALA A 434 -11.15 -5.56 49.66
N SER A 435 -12.10 -6.50 49.36
CA SER A 435 -12.86 -7.23 50.39
C SER A 435 -12.28 -8.59 50.79
N THR A 436 -11.11 -9.00 50.23
CA THR A 436 -10.46 -10.29 50.52
C THR A 436 -9.13 -10.16 51.23
N ALA A 437 -8.77 -8.95 51.73
CA ALA A 437 -7.63 -8.79 52.61
C ALA A 437 -8.07 -9.14 54.05
N ASP A 438 -7.76 -10.35 54.45
CA ASP A 438 -7.93 -10.82 55.85
C ASP A 438 -7.03 -9.97 56.78
N PRO A 439 -7.60 -9.29 57.81
CA PRO A 439 -6.84 -8.43 58.71
C PRO A 439 -5.87 -9.17 59.64
N ALA A 440 -5.79 -10.48 59.56
CA ALA A 440 -5.01 -11.32 60.46
C ALA A 440 -3.52 -11.50 60.13
N ILE A 441 -2.99 -10.83 59.09
CA ILE A 441 -1.57 -11.00 58.68
C ILE A 441 -0.64 -9.88 59.18
N PHE A 442 -1.19 -8.85 59.90
CA PHE A 442 -0.39 -7.80 60.53
C PHE A 442 -0.76 -7.65 61.99
N ALA A 443 -0.46 -8.69 62.77
CA ALA A 443 -0.34 -8.63 64.24
C ALA A 443 0.94 -9.34 64.67
#